data_acad4b32470c14113b6a9c1436c2008c
#
_entry.id   acad4b32470c14113b6a9c1436c2008c
#
_cell.length_a   1.000
_cell.length_b   1.000
_cell.length_c   1.000
_cell.angle_alpha   90.00
_cell.angle_beta   90.00
_cell.angle_gamma   90.00
#
_symmetry.space_group_name_H-M   'P 1'
#
loop_
_entity.id
_entity.type
_entity.pdbx_description
1 polymer ?
#
loop_
_entity_poly.entity_id
_entity_poly.type
_entity_poly.pdbx_seq_one_letter_code
_entity_poly.pdbx_strand_id
1 'polypeptide(L)'
;ILKLIGKHFSEETPLPCTAECADVKACTNYGIPSAEPFDTTLSKRNHQANCVIGALAPSLYQDRERLATVLLCNILGGPASNSILNSVLREKNGWVYGVECGYTQFSDTGLVAISLGCDKSNLDKCLTAIDKEIAKLQNEPLSDRKLKAAKKQLLGQLAISSDNGETQCLSMGKGLLAYGKVS
;
A
#
# COMPACT_ATOMS: atom_id res chain seq x y z
N ILE A 1 -15.61 -12.14 27.14
CA ILE A 1 -14.98 -12.21 25.81
C ILE A 1 -14.56 -13.66 25.52
N LEU A 2 -13.69 -14.32 26.31
CA LEU A 2 -13.25 -15.70 26.10
C LEU A 2 -14.39 -16.71 25.97
N LYS A 3 -15.46 -16.58 26.77
CA LYS A 3 -16.68 -17.44 26.69
C LYS A 3 -17.42 -17.23 25.35
N LEU A 4 -17.43 -16.01 24.80
CA LEU A 4 -18.04 -15.72 23.49
C LEU A 4 -17.21 -16.30 22.36
N ILE A 5 -15.89 -16.19 22.44
CA ILE A 5 -14.97 -16.79 21.47
C ILE A 5 -15.17 -18.31 21.46
N GLY A 6 -15.13 -18.99 22.61
CA GLY A 6 -15.36 -20.43 22.71
C GLY A 6 -16.76 -20.91 22.26
N LYS A 7 -17.78 -20.01 22.25
CA LYS A 7 -19.10 -20.29 21.71
C LYS A 7 -19.19 -20.24 20.20
N HIS A 8 -18.42 -19.35 19.56
CA HIS A 8 -18.53 -19.07 18.13
C HIS A 8 -17.35 -19.61 17.31
N PHE A 9 -16.25 -19.94 17.96
CA PHE A 9 -15.07 -20.56 17.38
C PHE A 9 -14.80 -21.87 18.13
N SER A 10 -15.58 -22.93 17.81
CA SER A 10 -15.36 -24.25 18.38
C SER A 10 -14.02 -24.81 17.89
N GLU A 11 -13.29 -25.47 18.78
CA GLU A 11 -12.03 -26.15 18.49
C GLU A 11 -12.17 -27.34 17.51
N GLU A 12 -13.39 -27.64 17.05
CA GLU A 12 -13.73 -28.83 16.29
C GLU A 12 -13.59 -28.70 14.77
N THR A 13 -13.16 -27.54 14.25
CA THR A 13 -12.69 -27.45 12.87
C THR A 13 -11.20 -27.15 12.87
N PRO A 14 -10.32 -28.16 12.94
CA PRO A 14 -8.97 -27.94 12.48
C PRO A 14 -9.11 -27.54 11.04
N LEU A 15 -8.86 -26.26 10.73
CA LEU A 15 -8.46 -25.94 9.37
C LEU A 15 -7.40 -26.98 9.00
N PRO A 16 -7.52 -27.67 7.86
CA PRO A 16 -6.48 -28.58 7.43
C PRO A 16 -5.23 -27.75 7.22
N CYS A 17 -4.49 -27.56 8.30
CA CYS A 17 -3.12 -27.11 8.25
C CYS A 17 -2.40 -28.33 7.67
N THR A 18 -2.42 -28.47 6.35
CA THR A 18 -1.56 -29.42 5.69
C THR A 18 -0.15 -29.08 6.18
N ALA A 19 0.55 -30.06 6.69
CA ALA A 19 1.90 -29.95 7.28
C ALA A 19 2.95 -29.32 6.35
N GLU A 20 2.56 -28.93 5.16
CA GLU A 20 3.35 -28.22 4.14
C GLU A 20 3.49 -26.72 4.36
N CYS A 21 2.75 -26.12 5.32
CA CYS A 21 2.97 -24.71 5.70
C CYS A 21 4.25 -24.47 6.53
N ALA A 22 5.02 -25.51 6.85
CA ALA A 22 6.28 -25.36 7.59
C ALA A 22 7.40 -24.68 6.76
N ASP A 23 7.30 -24.64 5.43
CA ASP A 23 8.25 -24.01 4.53
C ASP A 23 7.66 -22.79 3.79
N VAL A 24 7.14 -21.84 4.53
CA VAL A 24 6.71 -20.53 3.96
C VAL A 24 7.87 -19.83 3.23
N LYS A 25 9.11 -20.18 3.53
CA LYS A 25 10.28 -19.72 2.78
C LYS A 25 10.42 -20.34 1.38
N ALA A 26 9.75 -21.45 1.09
CA ALA A 26 9.78 -22.09 -0.22
C ALA A 26 8.82 -21.47 -1.24
N CYS A 27 7.86 -20.64 -0.80
CA CYS A 27 6.95 -19.94 -1.68
C CYS A 27 7.55 -18.71 -2.38
N THR A 28 8.86 -18.51 -2.32
CA THR A 28 9.55 -17.38 -2.96
C THR A 28 9.65 -17.49 -4.49
N ASN A 29 9.16 -18.55 -5.09
CA ASN A 29 9.19 -18.79 -6.53
C ASN A 29 7.82 -18.91 -7.19
N TYR A 30 6.79 -18.29 -6.62
CA TYR A 30 5.62 -18.01 -7.45
C TYR A 30 6.06 -16.97 -8.47
N GLY A 31 6.29 -17.42 -9.69
CA GLY A 31 6.47 -16.52 -10.82
C GLY A 31 5.30 -15.54 -10.80
N ILE A 32 5.60 -14.25 -10.69
CA ILE A 32 4.58 -13.20 -10.78
C ILE A 32 3.84 -13.49 -12.09
N PRO A 33 2.54 -13.80 -12.08
CA PRO A 33 1.82 -13.95 -13.32
C PRO A 33 2.11 -12.69 -14.12
N SER A 34 2.64 -12.83 -15.33
CA SER A 34 2.81 -11.70 -16.24
C SER A 34 1.41 -11.18 -16.53
N ALA A 35 0.95 -10.25 -15.71
CA ALA A 35 -0.29 -9.56 -15.98
C ALA A 35 -0.04 -8.66 -17.17
N GLU A 36 -0.72 -8.92 -18.28
CA GLU A 36 -0.73 -8.01 -19.40
C GLU A 36 -1.25 -6.64 -18.93
N PRO A 37 -0.54 -5.55 -19.26
CA PRO A 37 -1.03 -4.22 -18.95
C PRO A 37 -2.42 -4.01 -19.55
N PHE A 38 -3.33 -3.47 -18.79
CA PHE A 38 -4.70 -3.19 -19.26
C PHE A 38 -5.10 -1.76 -18.89
N ASP A 39 -5.95 -1.19 -19.72
CA ASP A 39 -6.64 0.06 -19.45
C ASP A 39 -8.14 -0.17 -19.68
N THR A 40 -8.95 0.13 -18.69
CA THR A 40 -10.40 -0.07 -18.75
C THR A 40 -11.15 1.13 -18.21
N THR A 41 -12.00 1.70 -19.04
CA THR A 41 -12.86 2.83 -18.67
C THR A 41 -14.32 2.40 -18.59
N LEU A 42 -14.95 2.61 -17.43
CA LEU A 42 -16.36 2.39 -17.20
C LEU A 42 -17.10 3.73 -17.10
N SER A 43 -17.98 4.01 -18.06
CA SER A 43 -18.79 5.23 -18.04
C SER A 43 -20.08 5.01 -17.25
N LYS A 44 -20.31 5.85 -16.23
CA LYS A 44 -21.51 5.87 -15.40
C LYS A 44 -22.09 7.28 -15.31
N ARG A 45 -23.37 7.38 -14.89
CA ARG A 45 -24.06 8.67 -14.67
C ARG A 45 -23.68 9.32 -13.33
N ASN A 46 -22.40 9.59 -13.12
CA ASN A 46 -21.90 10.33 -11.97
C ASN A 46 -21.07 11.52 -12.46
N HIS A 47 -20.96 12.54 -11.63
CA HIS A 47 -20.21 13.77 -11.95
C HIS A 47 -18.70 13.58 -11.76
N GLN A 48 -18.31 12.73 -10.83
CA GLN A 48 -16.91 12.46 -10.50
C GLN A 48 -16.33 11.33 -11.33
N ALA A 49 -15.05 11.46 -11.66
CA ALA A 49 -14.20 10.39 -12.14
C ALA A 49 -13.39 9.83 -10.97
N ASN A 50 -13.41 8.50 -10.82
CA ASN A 50 -12.50 7.80 -9.93
C ASN A 50 -11.54 7.00 -10.79
N CYS A 51 -10.25 7.17 -10.54
CA CYS A 51 -9.20 6.49 -11.27
C CYS A 51 -8.31 5.71 -10.31
N VAL A 52 -7.90 4.51 -10.73
CA VAL A 52 -6.93 3.70 -10.01
C VAL A 52 -5.84 3.28 -10.99
N ILE A 53 -4.59 3.57 -10.65
CA ILE A 53 -3.41 3.17 -11.39
C ILE A 53 -2.68 2.14 -10.54
N GLY A 54 -2.52 0.92 -11.05
CA GLY A 54 -1.91 -0.19 -10.33
C GLY A 54 -0.60 -0.64 -10.95
N ALA A 55 0.32 -1.11 -10.12
CA ALA A 55 1.56 -1.75 -10.54
C ALA A 55 1.94 -2.88 -9.59
N LEU A 56 2.59 -3.91 -10.11
CA LEU A 56 3.16 -4.97 -9.30
C LEU A 56 4.28 -4.42 -8.41
N ALA A 57 4.39 -4.98 -7.22
CA ALA A 57 5.32 -4.53 -6.20
C ALA A 57 5.92 -5.73 -5.45
N PRO A 58 6.97 -5.53 -4.64
CA PRO A 58 7.57 -6.59 -3.85
C PRO A 58 6.58 -7.29 -2.93
N SER A 59 6.81 -8.59 -2.71
CA SER A 59 6.03 -9.40 -1.77
C SER A 59 6.37 -9.08 -0.31
N LEU A 60 5.57 -9.64 0.60
CA LEU A 60 5.76 -9.51 2.05
C LEU A 60 7.16 -9.93 2.54
N TYR A 61 7.76 -10.93 1.90
CA TYR A 61 9.04 -11.52 2.32
C TYR A 61 10.29 -10.89 1.68
N GLN A 62 10.12 -9.95 0.76
CA GLN A 62 11.20 -9.15 0.18
C GLN A 62 11.48 -7.92 1.06
N ASP A 63 12.03 -8.13 2.26
CA ASP A 63 12.08 -7.11 3.32
C ASP A 63 12.68 -5.78 2.89
N ARG A 64 13.80 -5.78 2.17
CA ARG A 64 14.49 -4.55 1.77
C ARG A 64 13.66 -3.76 0.76
N GLU A 65 13.20 -4.42 -0.28
CA GLU A 65 12.40 -3.84 -1.36
C GLU A 65 11.03 -3.40 -0.82
N ARG A 66 10.44 -4.21 0.04
CA ARG A 66 9.18 -3.92 0.74
C ARG A 66 9.27 -2.63 1.55
N LEU A 67 10.29 -2.48 2.39
CA LEU A 67 10.48 -1.28 3.21
C LEU A 67 10.73 -0.03 2.35
N ALA A 68 11.49 -0.18 1.27
CA ALA A 68 11.70 0.90 0.31
C ALA A 68 10.38 1.31 -0.37
N THR A 69 9.54 0.34 -0.75
CA THR A 69 8.23 0.58 -1.37
C THR A 69 7.26 1.27 -0.39
N VAL A 70 7.22 0.85 0.87
CA VAL A 70 6.43 1.55 1.91
C VAL A 70 6.82 3.01 2.03
N LEU A 71 8.13 3.30 2.08
CA LEU A 71 8.62 4.67 2.16
C LEU A 71 8.30 5.45 0.88
N LEU A 72 8.46 4.84 -0.29
CA LEU A 72 8.15 5.46 -1.58
C LEU A 72 6.66 5.84 -1.68
N CYS A 73 5.75 4.93 -1.34
CA CYS A 73 4.32 5.20 -1.33
C CYS A 73 3.95 6.32 -0.35
N ASN A 74 4.59 6.37 0.81
CA ASN A 74 4.40 7.45 1.79
C ASN A 74 4.87 8.82 1.25
N ILE A 75 5.99 8.85 0.53
CA ILE A 75 6.52 10.07 -0.11
C ILE A 75 5.61 10.51 -1.27
N LEU A 76 5.17 9.55 -2.08
CA LEU A 76 4.42 9.83 -3.31
C LEU A 76 2.99 10.30 -3.01
N GLY A 77 2.25 9.54 -2.22
CA GLY A 77 0.83 9.82 -1.95
C GLY A 77 0.39 9.36 -0.57
N GLY A 78 1.26 9.45 0.45
CA GLY A 78 0.90 9.16 1.83
C GLY A 78 -0.11 10.17 2.41
N PRO A 79 -0.60 9.91 3.64
CA PRO A 79 -1.72 10.64 4.23
C PRO A 79 -1.40 12.11 4.55
N ALA A 80 -0.13 12.49 4.54
CA ALA A 80 0.27 13.85 4.84
C ALA A 80 0.13 14.77 3.61
N SER A 81 -0.32 16.00 3.83
CA SER A 81 -0.52 17.00 2.77
C SER A 81 0.76 17.38 2.00
N ASN A 82 1.92 17.11 2.57
CA ASN A 82 3.23 17.34 1.96
C ASN A 82 3.70 16.20 1.04
N SER A 83 2.92 15.13 0.89
CA SER A 83 3.22 14.10 -0.12
C SER A 83 3.17 14.71 -1.53
N ILE A 84 3.95 14.15 -2.45
CA ILE A 84 4.17 14.75 -3.79
C ILE A 84 2.85 14.93 -4.53
N LEU A 85 2.03 13.89 -4.60
CA LEU A 85 0.77 13.95 -5.34
C LEU A 85 -0.25 14.87 -4.67
N ASN A 86 -0.37 14.86 -3.34
CA ASN A 86 -1.23 15.83 -2.65
C ASN A 86 -0.78 17.26 -2.91
N SER A 87 0.52 17.53 -2.81
CA SER A 87 1.07 18.87 -3.08
C SER A 87 0.80 19.34 -4.50
N VAL A 88 0.98 18.45 -5.51
CA VAL A 88 0.85 18.82 -6.93
C VAL A 88 -0.61 18.86 -7.36
N LEU A 89 -1.39 17.82 -7.08
CA LEU A 89 -2.73 17.69 -7.63
C LEU A 89 -3.78 18.44 -6.82
N ARG A 90 -3.65 18.44 -5.50
CA ARG A 90 -4.62 19.05 -4.60
C ARG A 90 -4.25 20.48 -4.20
N GLU A 91 -3.07 20.67 -3.57
CA GLU A 91 -2.72 21.96 -2.98
C GLU A 91 -2.40 23.04 -4.04
N LYS A 92 -1.64 22.67 -5.08
CA LYS A 92 -1.25 23.64 -6.13
C LYS A 92 -2.31 23.85 -7.19
N ASN A 93 -2.99 22.80 -7.60
CA ASN A 93 -3.85 22.84 -8.76
C ASN A 93 -5.35 22.70 -8.43
N GLY A 94 -5.70 22.15 -7.27
CA GLY A 94 -7.10 21.94 -6.88
C GLY A 94 -7.87 20.98 -7.82
N TRP A 95 -7.17 20.06 -8.51
CA TRP A 95 -7.79 19.19 -9.51
C TRP A 95 -8.45 17.95 -8.93
N VAL A 96 -8.06 17.55 -7.72
CA VAL A 96 -8.55 16.32 -7.08
C VAL A 96 -9.24 16.61 -5.75
N TYR A 97 -10.22 15.82 -5.42
CA TYR A 97 -10.86 15.80 -4.09
C TYR A 97 -9.98 15.06 -3.07
N GLY A 98 -9.33 14.00 -3.53
CA GLY A 98 -8.37 13.21 -2.78
C GLY A 98 -7.48 12.41 -3.71
N VAL A 99 -6.25 12.15 -3.28
CA VAL A 99 -5.30 11.27 -3.94
C VAL A 99 -4.53 10.51 -2.87
N GLU A 100 -4.34 9.23 -3.11
CA GLU A 100 -3.66 8.33 -2.21
C GLU A 100 -2.79 7.36 -2.99
N CYS A 101 -1.61 7.03 -2.45
CA CYS A 101 -0.76 5.96 -2.93
C CYS A 101 -0.61 4.91 -1.85
N GLY A 102 -1.21 3.76 -2.06
CA GLY A 102 -1.19 2.62 -1.14
C GLY A 102 -0.31 1.49 -1.63
N TYR A 103 0.19 0.69 -0.70
CA TYR A 103 0.92 -0.54 -0.97
C TYR A 103 0.32 -1.69 -0.19
N THR A 104 -0.20 -2.68 -0.91
CA THR A 104 -0.75 -3.91 -0.36
C THR A 104 0.25 -5.04 -0.54
N GLN A 105 0.50 -5.79 0.53
CA GLN A 105 1.49 -6.86 0.59
C GLN A 105 0.79 -8.21 0.68
N PHE A 106 1.16 -9.12 -0.20
CA PHE A 106 0.75 -10.52 -0.19
C PHE A 106 1.97 -11.41 0.01
N SER A 107 1.76 -12.69 0.32
CA SER A 107 2.85 -13.64 0.53
C SER A 107 3.71 -13.87 -0.71
N ASP A 108 3.10 -13.83 -1.89
CA ASP A 108 3.69 -14.13 -3.19
C ASP A 108 3.97 -12.88 -4.04
N THR A 109 3.26 -11.79 -3.80
CA THR A 109 3.36 -10.56 -4.60
C THR A 109 3.05 -9.33 -3.76
N GLY A 110 3.12 -8.17 -4.35
CA GLY A 110 2.62 -6.91 -3.83
C GLY A 110 1.93 -6.09 -4.91
N LEU A 111 1.14 -5.13 -4.48
CA LEU A 111 0.44 -4.20 -5.34
C LEU A 111 0.61 -2.77 -4.83
N VAL A 112 1.16 -1.89 -5.66
CA VAL A 112 1.08 -0.44 -5.44
C VAL A 112 -0.09 0.09 -6.25
N ALA A 113 -0.93 0.89 -5.61
CA ALA A 113 -2.06 1.52 -6.25
C ALA A 113 -2.10 3.02 -5.93
N ILE A 114 -2.25 3.85 -6.96
CA ILE A 114 -2.56 5.26 -6.84
C ILE A 114 -4.04 5.41 -7.16
N SER A 115 -4.83 5.85 -6.18
CA SER A 115 -6.24 6.13 -6.35
C SER A 115 -6.51 7.63 -6.21
N LEU A 116 -7.34 8.16 -7.10
CA LEU A 116 -7.72 9.57 -7.07
C LEU A 116 -9.18 9.75 -7.47
N GLY A 117 -9.77 10.82 -6.92
CA GLY A 117 -11.10 11.28 -7.28
C GLY A 117 -11.04 12.73 -7.77
N CYS A 118 -11.57 13.00 -8.96
CA CYS A 118 -11.54 14.33 -9.58
C CYS A 118 -12.77 14.59 -10.43
N ASP A 119 -12.89 15.80 -10.96
CA ASP A 119 -13.83 16.08 -12.06
C ASP A 119 -13.35 15.42 -13.36
N LYS A 120 -14.29 14.97 -14.19
CA LYS A 120 -13.98 14.36 -15.50
C LYS A 120 -13.08 15.22 -16.37
N SER A 121 -13.24 16.53 -16.33
CA SER A 121 -12.44 17.49 -17.10
C SER A 121 -10.98 17.62 -16.64
N ASN A 122 -10.67 17.14 -15.44
CA ASN A 122 -9.33 17.22 -14.86
C ASN A 122 -8.57 15.89 -14.90
N LEU A 123 -9.22 14.78 -15.27
CA LEU A 123 -8.64 13.44 -15.22
C LEU A 123 -7.33 13.36 -16.03
N ASP A 124 -7.34 13.78 -17.29
CA ASP A 124 -6.17 13.72 -18.17
C ASP A 124 -4.99 14.57 -17.66
N LYS A 125 -5.33 15.73 -17.05
CA LYS A 125 -4.31 16.58 -16.40
C LYS A 125 -3.69 15.89 -15.19
N CYS A 126 -4.52 15.21 -14.39
CA CYS A 126 -4.06 14.44 -13.24
C CYS A 126 -3.14 13.29 -13.67
N LEU A 127 -3.53 12.51 -14.68
CA LEU A 127 -2.72 11.42 -15.21
C LEU A 127 -1.37 11.92 -15.72
N THR A 128 -1.37 12.96 -16.54
CA THR A 128 -0.13 13.58 -17.04
C THR A 128 0.78 14.08 -15.93
N ALA A 129 0.20 14.67 -14.88
CA ALA A 129 0.98 15.15 -13.73
C ALA A 129 1.55 14.00 -12.90
N ILE A 130 0.81 12.90 -12.71
CA ILE A 130 1.27 11.70 -12.02
C ILE A 130 2.46 11.10 -12.76
N ASP A 131 2.33 10.89 -14.07
CA ASP A 131 3.40 10.35 -14.91
C ASP A 131 4.67 11.20 -14.85
N LYS A 132 4.51 12.52 -14.86
CA LYS A 132 5.62 13.47 -14.74
C LYS A 132 6.34 13.34 -13.39
N GLU A 133 5.59 13.24 -12.28
CA GLU A 133 6.22 13.12 -10.95
C GLU A 133 6.86 11.75 -10.75
N ILE A 134 6.28 10.67 -11.30
CA ILE A 134 6.90 9.34 -11.31
C ILE A 134 8.19 9.36 -12.12
N ALA A 135 8.16 9.87 -13.35
CA ALA A 135 9.35 9.99 -14.20
C ALA A 135 10.46 10.83 -13.55
N LYS A 136 10.09 11.88 -12.83
CA LYS A 136 11.04 12.69 -12.07
C LYS A 136 11.70 11.90 -10.96
N LEU A 137 10.93 11.11 -10.19
CA LEU A 137 11.47 10.26 -9.13
C LEU A 137 12.38 9.15 -9.66
N GLN A 138 12.12 8.65 -10.88
CA GLN A 138 12.96 7.66 -11.55
C GLN A 138 14.30 8.24 -12.02
N ASN A 139 14.29 9.47 -12.53
CA ASN A 139 15.46 10.09 -13.15
C ASN A 139 16.29 10.92 -12.17
N GLU A 140 15.68 11.44 -11.11
CA GLU A 140 16.35 12.31 -10.14
C GLU A 140 16.26 11.70 -8.75
N PRO A 141 17.39 11.29 -8.14
CA PRO A 141 17.38 10.79 -6.77
C PRO A 141 16.93 11.88 -5.79
N LEU A 142 16.18 11.47 -4.79
CA LEU A 142 15.80 12.38 -3.72
C LEU A 142 17.05 12.90 -2.98
N SER A 143 17.10 14.20 -2.68
CA SER A 143 18.17 14.73 -1.85
C SER A 143 18.16 14.10 -0.46
N ASP A 144 19.34 13.94 0.14
CA ASP A 144 19.49 13.35 1.48
C ASP A 144 18.62 14.03 2.54
N ARG A 145 18.47 15.36 2.44
CA ARG A 145 17.61 16.14 3.32
C ARG A 145 16.14 15.70 3.21
N LYS A 146 15.62 15.55 1.98
CA LYS A 146 14.24 15.11 1.72
C LYS A 146 14.02 13.67 2.18
N LEU A 147 14.97 12.79 1.87
CA LEU A 147 14.92 11.39 2.29
C LEU A 147 14.93 11.25 3.81
N LYS A 148 15.79 12.00 4.52
CA LYS A 148 15.85 12.01 5.99
C LYS A 148 14.55 12.53 6.60
N ALA A 149 13.97 13.57 6.03
CA ALA A 149 12.67 14.10 6.48
C ALA A 149 11.54 13.09 6.29
N ALA A 150 11.47 12.43 5.14
CA ALA A 150 10.47 11.40 4.85
C ALA A 150 10.58 10.20 5.79
N LYS A 151 11.80 9.72 6.05
CA LYS A 151 12.05 8.65 7.03
C LYS A 151 11.58 9.06 8.43
N LYS A 152 11.89 10.26 8.88
CA LYS A 152 11.47 10.77 10.19
C LYS A 152 9.94 10.87 10.28
N GLN A 153 9.29 11.33 9.22
CA GLN A 153 7.83 11.42 9.15
C GLN A 153 7.19 10.04 9.24
N LEU A 154 7.66 9.07 8.46
CA LEU A 154 7.14 7.69 8.48
C LEU A 154 7.33 7.05 9.87
N LEU A 155 8.49 7.21 10.49
CA LEU A 155 8.74 6.71 11.85
C LEU A 155 7.79 7.34 12.88
N GLY A 156 7.51 8.64 12.75
CA GLY A 156 6.52 9.31 13.61
C GLY A 156 5.10 8.76 13.42
N GLN A 157 4.68 8.51 12.19
CA GLN A 157 3.39 7.89 11.88
C GLN A 157 3.27 6.47 12.46
N LEU A 158 4.34 5.67 12.33
CA LEU A 158 4.40 4.32 12.90
C LEU A 158 4.34 4.36 14.43
N ALA A 159 5.06 5.27 15.08
CA ALA A 159 5.02 5.44 16.52
C ALA A 159 3.61 5.77 17.02
N ILE A 160 2.92 6.73 16.38
CA ILE A 160 1.54 7.08 16.71
C ILE A 160 0.58 5.89 16.49
N SER A 161 0.76 5.16 15.38
CA SER A 161 -0.05 3.98 15.08
C SER A 161 0.16 2.86 16.11
N SER A 162 1.37 2.69 16.63
CA SER A 162 1.68 1.66 17.63
C SER A 162 1.09 1.93 19.02
N ASP A 163 0.70 3.16 19.31
CA ASP A 163 0.01 3.49 20.57
C ASP A 163 -1.45 3.02 20.59
N ASN A 164 -2.00 2.63 19.44
CA ASN A 164 -3.36 2.09 19.35
C ASN A 164 -3.35 0.57 19.60
N GLY A 165 -3.98 0.14 20.70
CA GLY A 165 -4.01 -1.27 21.11
C GLY A 165 -4.66 -2.22 20.10
N GLU A 166 -5.67 -1.78 19.35
CA GLU A 166 -6.27 -2.55 18.26
C GLU A 166 -5.28 -2.78 17.12
N THR A 167 -4.63 -1.72 16.66
CA THR A 167 -3.60 -1.78 15.61
C THR A 167 -2.44 -2.69 16.05
N GLN A 168 -2.03 -2.60 17.31
CA GLN A 168 -0.97 -3.43 17.88
C GLN A 168 -1.38 -4.91 17.89
N CYS A 169 -2.58 -5.23 18.35
CA CYS A 169 -3.10 -6.60 18.39
C CYS A 169 -3.16 -7.21 16.96
N LEU A 170 -3.70 -6.46 16.00
CA LEU A 170 -3.75 -6.90 14.60
C LEU A 170 -2.35 -7.08 14.00
N SER A 171 -1.41 -6.20 14.33
CA SER A 171 -0.02 -6.31 13.88
C SER A 171 0.67 -7.56 14.43
N MET A 172 0.47 -7.85 15.72
CA MET A 172 0.98 -9.08 16.36
C MET A 172 0.39 -10.33 15.70
N GLY A 173 -0.93 -10.36 15.47
CA GLY A 173 -1.61 -11.46 14.79
C GLY A 173 -1.09 -11.69 13.37
N LYS A 174 -0.93 -10.62 12.58
CA LYS A 174 -0.34 -10.69 11.25
C LYS A 174 1.12 -11.16 11.28
N GLY A 175 1.91 -10.67 12.26
CA GLY A 175 3.29 -11.10 12.44
C GLY A 175 3.40 -12.60 12.75
N LEU A 176 2.52 -13.11 13.62
CA LEU A 176 2.47 -14.52 13.94
C LEU A 176 2.12 -15.37 12.72
N LEU A 177 1.12 -14.97 11.95
CA LEU A 177 0.69 -15.68 10.73
C LEU A 177 1.77 -15.64 9.64
N ALA A 178 2.42 -14.49 9.43
CA ALA A 178 3.37 -14.30 8.35
C ALA A 178 4.77 -14.86 8.66
N TYR A 179 5.21 -14.78 9.92
CA TYR A 179 6.60 -15.06 10.30
C TYR A 179 6.73 -16.11 11.40
N GLY A 180 5.63 -16.66 11.91
CA GLY A 180 5.60 -17.62 13.02
C GLY A 180 6.03 -17.04 14.37
N LYS A 181 6.16 -15.73 14.48
CA LYS A 181 6.57 -15.04 15.70
C LYS A 181 5.90 -13.68 15.84
N VAL A 182 5.68 -13.28 17.07
CA VAL A 182 5.25 -11.91 17.40
C VAL A 182 6.49 -11.01 17.40
N SER A 183 6.45 -9.93 16.64
CA SER A 183 7.51 -8.92 16.54
C SER A 183 7.09 -7.64 17.24
#